data_49fb6a7bc4a3b13eb6624a5796a26371
#
_entry.id   49fb6a7bc4a3b13eb6624a5796a26371
#
_cell.length_a   1.000
_cell.length_b   1.000
_cell.length_c   1.000
_cell.angle_alpha   90.00
_cell.angle_beta   90.00
_cell.angle_gamma   90.00
#
_symmetry.space_group_name_H-M   'P 1'
#
loop_
_entity.id
_entity.type
_entity.pdbx_description
1 polymer ?
#
loop_
_entity_poly.entity_id
_entity_poly.type
_entity_poly.pdbx_seq_one_letter_code
_entity_poly.pdbx_strand_id
1 'polypeptide(L)'
;MPANGELKATVGTSEIHSGKKVAQGATVTFTATPLNTYFVEKWTITGGTFKTGGKDGDTTATVQITGETAVKVSFARYKTIAFGTDGADLADYLNTGSPASDGIYYINITGLKGADLEGQDAKPSRLGKILNANPTKKVSLKWPKTVEGLAHMRNCFLGCENLVSVAVIPESVDNMNGCFWGCTNLTEAPAIPERVKDMGSCFRNCTKLTQAPPIPKKTKYMLRCFENCTSLTSVTLKCDYNTSGFFINAFNGCTALGEKSIKVPQAYYGNYTTADALNKMAVPGADEAEKRKKFEGLTELNP
;
A
#
# COMPACT_ATOMS: atom_id res chain seq x y z
N MET A 1 -1.69 -24.21 14.42
CA MET A 1 -1.41 -22.99 13.63
C MET A 1 -1.68 -23.32 12.17
N PRO A 2 -2.18 -22.38 11.36
CA PRO A 2 -2.34 -22.66 9.94
C PRO A 2 -0.97 -22.94 9.30
N ALA A 3 -0.91 -23.90 8.40
CA ALA A 3 0.30 -24.14 7.61
C ALA A 3 0.55 -22.90 6.70
N ASN A 4 1.82 -22.53 6.53
CA ASN A 4 2.24 -21.48 5.59
C ASN A 4 1.96 -20.02 5.98
N GLY A 5 1.65 -19.76 7.26
CA GLY A 5 1.46 -18.42 7.80
C GLY A 5 1.07 -18.44 9.27
N GLU A 6 0.88 -17.27 9.83
CA GLU A 6 0.46 -17.07 11.22
C GLU A 6 -0.91 -16.37 11.26
N LEU A 7 -1.72 -16.73 12.24
CA LEU A 7 -2.96 -16.04 12.57
C LEU A 7 -2.90 -15.57 14.01
N LYS A 8 -2.93 -14.25 14.21
CA LYS A 8 -3.02 -13.59 15.52
C LYS A 8 -4.41 -13.01 15.75
N ALA A 9 -4.82 -12.96 17.00
CA ALA A 9 -6.06 -12.32 17.41
C ALA A 9 -5.79 -11.33 18.56
N THR A 10 -6.41 -10.14 18.51
CA THR A 10 -6.27 -9.12 19.54
C THR A 10 -7.62 -8.52 19.94
N VAL A 11 -7.72 -8.07 21.21
CA VAL A 11 -8.78 -7.19 21.71
C VAL A 11 -8.10 -5.87 22.12
N GLY A 12 -8.38 -4.79 21.38
CA GLY A 12 -7.55 -3.59 21.48
C GLY A 12 -6.10 -3.91 21.12
N THR A 13 -5.15 -3.61 22.01
CA THR A 13 -3.71 -3.92 21.85
C THR A 13 -3.31 -5.28 22.46
N SER A 14 -4.20 -5.96 23.17
CA SER A 14 -3.88 -7.21 23.90
C SER A 14 -4.08 -8.42 22.99
N GLU A 15 -3.02 -9.22 22.82
CA GLU A 15 -3.10 -10.50 22.10
C GLU A 15 -3.91 -11.53 22.90
N ILE A 16 -4.73 -12.31 22.21
CA ILE A 16 -5.53 -13.39 22.78
C ILE A 16 -5.25 -14.68 22.02
N HIS A 17 -5.33 -15.81 22.72
CA HIS A 17 -5.13 -17.14 22.16
C HIS A 17 -6.45 -17.92 22.03
N SER A 18 -6.44 -18.96 21.20
CA SER A 18 -7.59 -19.85 21.02
C SER A 18 -8.13 -20.36 22.37
N GLY A 19 -9.44 -20.36 22.52
CA GLY A 19 -10.12 -20.72 23.76
C GLY A 19 -10.22 -19.61 24.80
N LYS A 20 -9.64 -18.42 24.56
CA LYS A 20 -9.79 -17.27 25.47
C LYS A 20 -11.23 -16.75 25.45
N LYS A 21 -11.85 -16.66 26.62
CA LYS A 21 -13.14 -15.96 26.79
C LYS A 21 -12.93 -14.46 26.70
N VAL A 22 -13.73 -13.80 25.88
CA VAL A 22 -13.81 -12.34 25.75
C VAL A 22 -15.23 -11.88 26.03
N ALA A 23 -15.40 -10.61 26.43
CA ALA A 23 -16.72 -10.06 26.73
C ALA A 23 -17.62 -10.08 25.48
N GLN A 24 -18.91 -10.36 25.68
CA GLN A 24 -19.92 -10.22 24.63
C GLN A 24 -19.95 -8.76 24.15
N GLY A 25 -20.03 -8.55 22.85
CA GLY A 25 -19.95 -7.22 22.22
C GLY A 25 -18.51 -6.75 21.94
N ALA A 26 -17.48 -7.41 22.47
CA ALA A 26 -16.10 -7.06 22.17
C ALA A 26 -15.79 -7.25 20.68
N THR A 27 -14.97 -6.36 20.14
CA THR A 27 -14.43 -6.51 18.77
C THR A 27 -13.06 -7.19 18.85
N VAL A 28 -12.94 -8.33 18.18
CA VAL A 28 -11.68 -9.06 18.00
C VAL A 28 -11.13 -8.76 16.62
N THR A 29 -9.88 -8.34 16.55
CA THR A 29 -9.13 -8.17 15.30
C THR A 29 -8.26 -9.39 15.06
N PHE A 30 -8.42 -10.00 13.90
CA PHE A 30 -7.60 -11.10 13.42
C PHE A 30 -6.62 -10.56 12.39
N THR A 31 -5.34 -10.93 12.53
CA THR A 31 -4.27 -10.58 11.57
C THR A 31 -3.64 -11.85 11.05
N ALA A 32 -3.71 -12.04 9.75
CA ALA A 32 -3.07 -13.15 9.05
C ALA A 32 -1.74 -12.67 8.45
N THR A 33 -0.67 -13.37 8.79
CA THR A 33 0.68 -13.08 8.28
C THR A 33 1.16 -14.26 7.44
N PRO A 34 1.03 -14.20 6.11
CA PRO A 34 1.51 -15.27 5.23
C PRO A 34 3.03 -15.38 5.28
N LEU A 35 3.57 -16.60 5.15
CA LEU A 35 4.99 -16.79 4.87
C LEU A 35 5.36 -16.18 3.51
N ASN A 36 6.66 -15.91 3.32
CA ASN A 36 7.19 -15.11 2.22
C ASN A 36 6.73 -15.46 0.78
N THR A 37 6.28 -16.68 0.51
CA THR A 37 5.82 -17.11 -0.84
C THR A 37 4.34 -17.42 -0.90
N TYR A 38 3.60 -17.01 0.14
CA TYR A 38 2.18 -17.27 0.28
C TYR A 38 1.39 -15.97 0.36
N PHE A 39 0.09 -16.05 0.07
CA PHE A 39 -0.90 -15.00 0.29
C PHE A 39 -2.07 -15.58 1.09
N VAL A 40 -2.91 -14.74 1.66
CA VAL A 40 -4.15 -15.18 2.33
C VAL A 40 -5.13 -15.63 1.26
N GLU A 41 -5.40 -16.93 1.21
CA GLU A 41 -6.29 -17.51 0.23
C GLU A 41 -7.74 -17.36 0.64
N LYS A 42 -8.06 -17.74 1.89
CA LYS A 42 -9.45 -17.79 2.33
C LYS A 42 -9.60 -17.59 3.83
N TRP A 43 -10.57 -16.78 4.21
CA TRP A 43 -11.07 -16.68 5.57
C TRP A 43 -12.35 -17.51 5.74
N THR A 44 -12.50 -18.13 6.90
CA THR A 44 -13.71 -18.87 7.28
C THR A 44 -14.09 -18.51 8.71
N ILE A 45 -15.38 -18.23 8.93
CA ILE A 45 -15.93 -17.96 10.26
C ILE A 45 -17.09 -18.88 10.55
N THR A 46 -17.17 -19.37 11.79
CA THR A 46 -18.30 -20.15 12.31
C THR A 46 -18.78 -19.48 13.61
N GLY A 47 -20.09 -19.38 13.79
CA GLY A 47 -20.69 -18.76 14.98
C GLY A 47 -20.69 -17.23 14.98
N GLY A 48 -20.54 -16.60 13.81
CA GLY A 48 -20.55 -15.15 13.67
C GLY A 48 -20.39 -14.67 12.24
N THR A 49 -20.18 -13.39 12.07
CA THR A 49 -19.90 -12.74 10.78
C THR A 49 -18.73 -11.77 10.93
N PHE A 50 -17.98 -11.55 9.85
CA PHE A 50 -16.96 -10.51 9.82
C PHE A 50 -17.63 -9.13 9.78
N LYS A 51 -17.16 -8.21 10.64
CA LYS A 51 -17.59 -6.81 10.66
C LYS A 51 -16.85 -6.01 9.60
N THR A 52 -15.54 -6.23 9.48
CA THR A 52 -14.68 -5.66 8.43
C THR A 52 -13.64 -6.69 8.00
N GLY A 53 -13.18 -6.63 6.76
CA GLY A 53 -12.23 -7.58 6.21
C GLY A 53 -12.78 -9.01 6.14
N GLY A 54 -11.89 -9.99 6.13
CA GLY A 54 -12.24 -11.42 6.11
C GLY A 54 -12.70 -11.92 4.74
N LYS A 55 -12.44 -11.17 3.68
CA LYS A 55 -12.55 -11.63 2.28
C LYS A 55 -11.28 -12.37 1.89
N ASP A 56 -11.38 -13.18 0.84
CA ASP A 56 -10.21 -13.81 0.22
C ASP A 56 -9.19 -12.72 -0.13
N GLY A 57 -7.92 -12.94 0.18
CA GLY A 57 -6.84 -11.96 0.00
C GLY A 57 -6.61 -10.96 1.15
N ASP A 58 -7.61 -10.68 1.98
CA ASP A 58 -7.44 -9.74 3.10
C ASP A 58 -6.44 -10.27 4.13
N THR A 59 -5.56 -9.41 4.63
CA THR A 59 -4.61 -9.74 5.71
C THR A 59 -5.20 -9.51 7.10
N THR A 60 -6.34 -8.82 7.20
CA THR A 60 -7.01 -8.54 8.46
C THR A 60 -8.51 -8.79 8.38
N ALA A 61 -9.10 -9.15 9.53
CA ALA A 61 -10.53 -9.27 9.68
C ALA A 61 -10.94 -8.87 11.10
N THR A 62 -12.11 -8.27 11.27
CA THR A 62 -12.68 -7.99 12.59
C THR A 62 -14.00 -8.70 12.79
N VAL A 63 -14.24 -9.15 14.01
CA VAL A 63 -15.47 -9.83 14.42
C VAL A 63 -15.98 -9.21 15.70
N GLN A 64 -17.28 -8.89 15.76
CA GLN A 64 -17.92 -8.56 17.02
C GLN A 64 -18.42 -9.85 17.67
N ILE A 65 -17.98 -10.14 18.88
CA ILE A 65 -18.30 -11.40 19.55
C ILE A 65 -19.74 -11.36 20.11
N THR A 66 -20.59 -12.21 19.57
CA THR A 66 -21.98 -12.38 20.05
C THR A 66 -22.22 -13.75 20.69
N GLY A 67 -21.28 -14.69 20.52
CA GLY A 67 -21.33 -16.04 21.03
C GLY A 67 -20.03 -16.79 20.74
N GLU A 68 -20.07 -18.10 20.83
CA GLU A 68 -18.92 -18.93 20.45
C GLU A 68 -18.58 -18.73 18.97
N THR A 69 -17.34 -18.30 18.71
CA THR A 69 -16.90 -17.92 17.37
C THR A 69 -15.56 -18.57 17.05
N ALA A 70 -15.46 -19.24 15.89
CA ALA A 70 -14.22 -19.77 15.39
C ALA A 70 -13.86 -19.11 14.06
N VAL A 71 -12.62 -18.63 13.95
CA VAL A 71 -12.05 -18.03 12.73
C VAL A 71 -10.88 -18.88 12.25
N LYS A 72 -10.86 -19.18 10.97
CA LYS A 72 -9.78 -19.90 10.29
C LYS A 72 -9.32 -19.10 9.08
N VAL A 73 -8.06 -19.25 8.72
CA VAL A 73 -7.45 -18.71 7.52
C VAL A 73 -6.65 -19.79 6.81
N SER A 74 -6.71 -19.84 5.48
CA SER A 74 -5.82 -20.63 4.64
C SER A 74 -4.91 -19.73 3.83
N PHE A 75 -3.76 -20.30 3.42
CA PHE A 75 -2.74 -19.59 2.63
C PHE A 75 -2.41 -20.39 1.38
N ALA A 76 -2.36 -19.74 0.23
CA ALA A 76 -1.94 -20.31 -1.03
C ALA A 76 -0.62 -19.69 -1.51
N ARG A 77 0.09 -20.38 -2.40
CA ARG A 77 1.35 -19.89 -2.99
C ARG A 77 1.11 -18.93 -4.13
N TYR A 78 1.93 -17.88 -4.20
CA TYR A 78 2.11 -17.13 -5.43
C TYR A 78 2.56 -18.06 -6.57
N LYS A 79 1.99 -17.91 -7.74
CA LYS A 79 2.46 -18.59 -8.95
C LYS A 79 3.78 -17.96 -9.37
N THR A 80 4.85 -18.76 -9.43
CA THR A 80 6.14 -18.26 -9.90
C THR A 80 6.19 -18.28 -11.43
N ILE A 81 6.44 -17.12 -12.03
CA ILE A 81 6.54 -16.90 -13.48
C ILE A 81 7.85 -16.19 -13.74
N ALA A 82 8.63 -16.65 -14.70
CA ALA A 82 9.76 -15.92 -15.22
C ALA A 82 9.27 -14.66 -15.95
N PHE A 83 10.02 -13.56 -15.92
CA PHE A 83 9.68 -12.40 -16.74
C PHE A 83 9.84 -12.75 -18.23
N GLY A 84 10.86 -13.53 -18.55
CA GLY A 84 11.19 -13.91 -19.91
C GLY A 84 11.81 -12.76 -20.70
N THR A 85 12.05 -12.97 -21.99
CA THR A 85 12.56 -11.93 -22.87
C THR A 85 11.48 -10.87 -23.08
N ASP A 86 11.77 -9.63 -22.68
CA ASP A 86 10.85 -8.49 -22.75
C ASP A 86 9.47 -8.72 -22.11
N GLY A 87 9.37 -9.70 -21.18
CA GLY A 87 8.15 -10.02 -20.45
C GLY A 87 7.23 -11.02 -21.14
N ALA A 88 7.73 -11.77 -22.12
CA ALA A 88 6.92 -12.70 -22.91
C ALA A 88 6.25 -13.79 -22.07
N ASP A 89 6.97 -14.39 -21.10
CA ASP A 89 6.42 -15.46 -20.27
C ASP A 89 5.32 -14.95 -19.34
N LEU A 90 5.48 -13.72 -18.81
CA LEU A 90 4.44 -13.08 -18.00
C LEU A 90 3.21 -12.74 -18.84
N ALA A 91 3.40 -12.20 -20.05
CA ALA A 91 2.30 -11.88 -20.95
C ALA A 91 1.52 -13.14 -21.34
N ASP A 92 2.21 -14.23 -21.68
CA ASP A 92 1.59 -15.51 -21.96
C ASP A 92 0.78 -16.05 -20.78
N TYR A 93 1.36 -16.02 -19.58
CA TYR A 93 0.64 -16.43 -18.37
C TYR A 93 -0.62 -15.59 -18.11
N LEU A 94 -0.57 -14.29 -18.31
CA LEU A 94 -1.76 -13.43 -18.16
C LEU A 94 -2.83 -13.76 -19.20
N ASN A 95 -2.46 -14.24 -20.39
CA ASN A 95 -3.39 -14.63 -21.43
C ASN A 95 -4.01 -16.02 -21.19
N THR A 96 -3.24 -16.98 -20.72
CA THR A 96 -3.63 -18.41 -20.66
C THR A 96 -3.92 -18.92 -19.25
N GLY A 97 -3.35 -18.29 -18.22
CA GLY A 97 -3.49 -18.69 -16.82
C GLY A 97 -4.85 -18.35 -16.23
N SER A 98 -5.08 -18.82 -15.00
CA SER A 98 -6.29 -18.56 -14.24
C SER A 98 -5.98 -17.80 -12.96
N PRO A 99 -6.86 -16.86 -12.52
CA PRO A 99 -6.74 -16.19 -11.24
C PRO A 99 -7.08 -17.12 -10.06
N ALA A 100 -6.80 -16.67 -8.83
CA ALA A 100 -7.32 -17.27 -7.61
C ALA A 100 -8.84 -17.05 -7.48
N SER A 101 -9.44 -17.61 -6.42
CA SER A 101 -10.90 -17.57 -6.19
C SER A 101 -11.49 -16.13 -6.07
N ASP A 102 -10.66 -15.17 -5.66
CA ASP A 102 -11.01 -13.74 -5.56
C ASP A 102 -10.87 -12.98 -6.90
N GLY A 103 -10.49 -13.67 -7.97
CA GLY A 103 -10.28 -13.08 -9.30
C GLY A 103 -8.94 -12.36 -9.46
N ILE A 104 -7.98 -12.54 -8.53
CA ILE A 104 -6.67 -11.91 -8.58
C ILE A 104 -5.60 -12.92 -9.02
N TYR A 105 -4.70 -12.48 -9.89
CA TYR A 105 -3.50 -13.23 -10.27
C TYR A 105 -2.37 -12.89 -9.28
N TYR A 106 -2.05 -13.82 -8.39
CA TYR A 106 -0.94 -13.70 -7.44
C TYR A 106 0.34 -14.24 -8.06
N ILE A 107 1.22 -13.33 -8.50
CA ILE A 107 2.38 -13.67 -9.32
C ILE A 107 3.68 -13.30 -8.61
N ASN A 108 4.56 -14.29 -8.42
CA ASN A 108 5.95 -14.07 -8.03
C ASN A 108 6.80 -14.05 -9.30
N ILE A 109 7.27 -12.88 -9.71
CA ILE A 109 8.03 -12.70 -10.94
C ILE A 109 9.52 -12.94 -10.66
N THR A 110 10.17 -13.75 -11.47
CA THR A 110 11.62 -13.99 -11.44
C THR A 110 12.29 -13.49 -12.70
N GLY A 111 13.60 -13.25 -12.65
CA GLY A 111 14.38 -12.83 -13.81
C GLY A 111 14.23 -11.36 -14.21
N LEU A 112 13.57 -10.52 -13.38
CA LEU A 112 13.48 -9.07 -13.60
C LEU A 112 14.87 -8.42 -13.47
N LYS A 113 15.10 -7.43 -14.33
CA LYS A 113 16.25 -6.51 -14.28
C LYS A 113 15.77 -5.08 -14.02
N GLY A 114 16.64 -4.19 -13.61
CA GLY A 114 16.30 -2.79 -13.34
C GLY A 114 15.60 -2.11 -14.52
N ALA A 115 16.05 -2.35 -15.74
CA ALA A 115 15.43 -1.81 -16.97
C ALA A 115 13.96 -2.25 -17.20
N ASP A 116 13.52 -3.34 -16.57
CA ASP A 116 12.15 -3.83 -16.71
C ASP A 116 11.19 -3.11 -15.75
N LEU A 117 11.72 -2.43 -14.73
CA LEU A 117 11.01 -1.74 -13.67
C LEU A 117 11.11 -0.20 -13.74
N GLU A 118 11.85 0.34 -14.69
CA GLU A 118 11.97 1.79 -14.90
C GLU A 118 11.24 2.23 -16.17
N GLY A 119 10.25 3.14 -15.99
CA GLY A 119 9.58 3.81 -17.11
C GLY A 119 10.32 5.09 -17.49
N GLN A 120 10.14 5.54 -18.73
CA GLN A 120 10.77 6.74 -19.30
C GLN A 120 9.76 7.58 -20.07
N ASP A 121 10.02 8.89 -20.16
CA ASP A 121 9.24 9.82 -21.00
C ASP A 121 7.72 9.75 -20.74
N ALA A 122 7.31 9.74 -19.46
CA ALA A 122 5.92 9.59 -19.05
C ALA A 122 5.24 8.32 -19.60
N LYS A 123 6.00 7.26 -19.83
CA LYS A 123 5.52 5.93 -20.21
C LYS A 123 5.83 4.92 -19.10
N PRO A 124 4.98 3.89 -18.91
CA PRO A 124 5.25 2.84 -17.94
C PRO A 124 6.49 2.01 -18.31
N SER A 125 7.03 1.31 -17.32
CA SER A 125 8.12 0.33 -17.52
C SER A 125 7.68 -0.81 -18.46
N ARG A 126 8.61 -1.71 -18.80
CA ARG A 126 8.26 -2.92 -19.57
C ARG A 126 7.22 -3.75 -18.83
N LEU A 127 7.39 -3.96 -17.51
CA LEU A 127 6.40 -4.64 -16.68
C LEU A 127 5.05 -3.90 -16.70
N GLY A 128 5.05 -2.58 -16.51
CA GLY A 128 3.84 -1.76 -16.56
C GLY A 128 3.10 -1.82 -17.90
N LYS A 129 3.83 -1.87 -19.02
CA LYS A 129 3.22 -2.03 -20.36
C LYS A 129 2.47 -3.36 -20.51
N ILE A 130 3.02 -4.45 -19.97
CA ILE A 130 2.35 -5.76 -19.98
C ILE A 130 1.06 -5.72 -19.18
N LEU A 131 1.09 -5.09 -17.99
CA LEU A 131 -0.11 -4.95 -17.16
C LEU A 131 -1.17 -4.10 -17.87
N ASN A 132 -0.78 -2.96 -18.45
CA ASN A 132 -1.70 -2.08 -19.19
C ASN A 132 -2.30 -2.75 -20.45
N ALA A 133 -1.60 -3.70 -21.05
CA ALA A 133 -2.13 -4.53 -22.14
C ALA A 133 -3.17 -5.57 -21.65
N ASN A 134 -3.26 -5.78 -20.33
CA ASN A 134 -4.16 -6.76 -19.70
C ASN A 134 -5.08 -6.10 -18.63
N PRO A 135 -5.84 -5.05 -18.95
CA PRO A 135 -6.50 -4.18 -17.98
C PRO A 135 -7.57 -4.89 -17.13
N THR A 136 -8.15 -5.97 -17.62
CA THR A 136 -9.18 -6.77 -16.91
C THR A 136 -8.59 -7.80 -15.94
N LYS A 137 -7.27 -8.06 -16.00
CA LYS A 137 -6.58 -9.07 -15.20
C LYS A 137 -6.02 -8.42 -13.93
N LYS A 138 -6.75 -8.44 -12.83
CA LYS A 138 -6.27 -7.93 -11.56
C LYS A 138 -5.03 -8.70 -11.09
N VAL A 139 -3.97 -8.00 -10.70
CA VAL A 139 -2.70 -8.62 -10.33
C VAL A 139 -2.22 -8.16 -8.96
N SER A 140 -1.68 -9.10 -8.18
CA SER A 140 -0.89 -8.86 -6.98
C SER A 140 0.52 -9.41 -7.25
N LEU A 141 1.52 -8.52 -7.16
CA LEU A 141 2.86 -8.82 -7.64
C LEU A 141 3.87 -8.96 -6.50
N LYS A 142 4.82 -9.85 -6.72
CA LYS A 142 5.98 -10.08 -5.88
C LYS A 142 7.19 -10.41 -6.74
N TRP A 143 8.38 -10.09 -6.22
CA TRP A 143 9.69 -10.44 -6.78
C TRP A 143 10.75 -10.47 -5.67
N PRO A 144 11.99 -10.89 -5.93
CA PRO A 144 13.08 -10.86 -4.95
C PRO A 144 13.34 -9.45 -4.40
N LYS A 145 13.77 -9.35 -3.14
CA LYS A 145 14.14 -8.07 -2.50
C LYS A 145 15.27 -7.32 -3.22
N THR A 146 16.04 -8.03 -4.04
CA THR A 146 17.13 -7.46 -4.85
C THR A 146 16.83 -7.70 -6.32
N VAL A 147 16.95 -6.66 -7.13
CA VAL A 147 16.85 -6.72 -8.59
C VAL A 147 18.10 -6.08 -9.16
N GLU A 148 18.82 -6.82 -10.00
CA GLU A 148 20.07 -6.36 -10.59
C GLU A 148 19.88 -5.08 -11.39
N GLY A 149 20.76 -4.09 -11.17
CA GLY A 149 20.74 -2.81 -11.91
C GLY A 149 19.57 -1.89 -11.55
N LEU A 150 18.75 -2.20 -10.52
CA LEU A 150 17.64 -1.36 -10.14
C LEU A 150 18.08 -0.26 -9.16
N ALA A 151 17.94 1.00 -9.57
CA ALA A 151 18.10 2.18 -8.74
C ALA A 151 16.83 3.04 -8.70
N HIS A 152 16.04 3.01 -9.75
CA HIS A 152 14.85 3.85 -9.90
C HIS A 152 13.63 3.01 -10.34
N MET A 153 12.46 3.36 -9.82
CA MET A 153 11.16 2.82 -10.27
C MET A 153 10.25 3.93 -10.79
N ARG A 154 10.84 4.89 -11.54
CA ARG A 154 10.06 5.97 -12.14
C ARG A 154 9.00 5.41 -13.08
N ASN A 155 7.76 5.92 -12.95
CA ASN A 155 6.63 5.52 -13.80
C ASN A 155 6.46 3.99 -13.95
N CYS A 156 6.99 3.19 -13.02
CA CYS A 156 7.02 1.72 -13.16
C CYS A 156 5.64 1.17 -13.53
N PHE A 157 4.62 1.54 -12.78
CA PHE A 157 3.24 1.09 -12.93
C PHE A 157 2.30 2.22 -13.38
N LEU A 158 2.81 3.21 -14.11
CA LEU A 158 1.99 4.33 -14.60
C LEU A 158 0.77 3.81 -15.36
N GLY A 159 -0.44 4.15 -14.85
CA GLY A 159 -1.71 3.77 -15.46
C GLY A 159 -2.10 2.29 -15.30
N CYS A 160 -1.41 1.51 -14.47
CA CYS A 160 -1.75 0.11 -14.23
C CYS A 160 -2.99 0.00 -13.33
N GLU A 161 -4.17 0.27 -13.89
CA GLU A 161 -5.45 0.24 -13.17
C GLU A 161 -5.77 -1.15 -12.59
N ASN A 162 -5.23 -2.21 -13.17
CA ASN A 162 -5.41 -3.59 -12.74
C ASN A 162 -4.46 -4.04 -11.61
N LEU A 163 -3.52 -3.19 -11.19
CA LEU A 163 -2.60 -3.50 -10.08
C LEU A 163 -3.30 -3.36 -8.74
N VAL A 164 -3.36 -4.44 -7.96
CA VAL A 164 -4.00 -4.49 -6.63
C VAL A 164 -2.99 -4.27 -5.52
N SER A 165 -1.83 -4.93 -5.61
CA SER A 165 -0.75 -4.78 -4.63
C SER A 165 0.61 -5.14 -5.20
N VAL A 166 1.66 -4.65 -4.54
CA VAL A 166 3.06 -5.02 -4.74
C VAL A 166 3.65 -5.35 -3.38
N ALA A 167 4.24 -6.54 -3.22
CA ALA A 167 4.68 -7.01 -1.93
C ALA A 167 5.94 -6.30 -1.39
N VAL A 168 6.84 -5.85 -2.28
CA VAL A 168 8.12 -5.26 -1.87
C VAL A 168 8.67 -4.30 -2.91
N ILE A 169 9.27 -3.20 -2.44
CA ILE A 169 10.16 -2.35 -3.23
C ILE A 169 11.60 -2.67 -2.82
N PRO A 170 12.50 -2.98 -3.76
CA PRO A 170 13.89 -3.26 -3.45
C PRO A 170 14.61 -2.10 -2.76
N GLU A 171 15.44 -2.40 -1.76
CA GLU A 171 16.16 -1.40 -0.95
C GLU A 171 17.14 -0.53 -1.76
N SER A 172 17.49 -0.94 -2.99
CA SER A 172 18.32 -0.13 -3.91
C SER A 172 17.59 1.08 -4.47
N VAL A 173 16.26 1.12 -4.42
CA VAL A 173 15.44 2.17 -5.04
C VAL A 173 15.53 3.48 -4.25
N ASP A 174 15.88 4.58 -4.94
CA ASP A 174 15.93 5.93 -4.36
C ASP A 174 15.00 6.94 -5.06
N ASN A 175 14.38 6.55 -6.19
CA ASN A 175 13.43 7.38 -6.92
C ASN A 175 12.20 6.59 -7.34
N MET A 176 11.02 7.06 -6.89
CA MET A 176 9.71 6.47 -7.17
C MET A 176 8.75 7.47 -7.83
N ASN A 177 9.28 8.48 -8.54
CA ASN A 177 8.46 9.48 -9.22
C ASN A 177 7.47 8.81 -10.19
N GLY A 178 6.16 9.06 -10.03
CA GLY A 178 5.09 8.48 -10.84
C GLY A 178 4.92 6.96 -10.73
N CYS A 179 5.60 6.29 -9.78
CA CYS A 179 5.68 4.82 -9.75
C CYS A 179 4.33 4.13 -9.82
N PHE A 180 3.35 4.58 -9.06
CA PHE A 180 1.98 4.04 -9.01
C PHE A 180 0.92 5.03 -9.51
N TRP A 181 1.31 6.04 -10.29
CA TRP A 181 0.36 7.03 -10.78
C TRP A 181 -0.74 6.36 -11.63
N GLY A 182 -2.00 6.55 -11.22
CA GLY A 182 -3.17 5.97 -11.88
C GLY A 182 -3.45 4.49 -11.58
N CYS A 183 -2.80 3.93 -10.55
CA CYS A 183 -3.12 2.57 -10.07
C CYS A 183 -4.43 2.60 -9.25
N THR A 184 -5.57 2.76 -9.92
CA THR A 184 -6.87 3.00 -9.29
C THR A 184 -7.38 1.84 -8.44
N ASN A 185 -6.90 0.60 -8.66
CA ASN A 185 -7.22 -0.58 -7.86
C ASN A 185 -6.17 -0.90 -6.79
N LEU A 186 -5.13 -0.09 -6.63
CA LEU A 186 -4.12 -0.28 -5.57
C LEU A 186 -4.77 -0.03 -4.20
N THR A 187 -4.95 -1.10 -3.41
CA THR A 187 -5.54 -1.05 -2.07
C THR A 187 -4.49 -1.00 -0.97
N GLU A 188 -3.35 -1.65 -1.21
CA GLU A 188 -2.22 -1.73 -0.30
C GLU A 188 -0.93 -1.32 -1.02
N ALA A 189 -0.29 -0.27 -0.53
CA ALA A 189 1.00 0.15 -1.04
C ALA A 189 2.13 -0.57 -0.27
N PRO A 190 3.22 -0.97 -0.95
CA PRO A 190 4.38 -1.59 -0.32
C PRO A 190 5.10 -0.61 0.60
N ALA A 191 5.88 -1.13 1.57
CA ALA A 191 6.80 -0.32 2.35
C ALA A 191 7.79 0.41 1.43
N ILE A 192 8.05 1.67 1.74
CA ILE A 192 8.96 2.52 0.96
C ILE A 192 10.37 2.41 1.55
N PRO A 193 11.40 2.09 0.76
CA PRO A 193 12.79 2.04 1.23
C PRO A 193 13.26 3.37 1.81
N GLU A 194 14.01 3.31 2.92
CA GLU A 194 14.48 4.50 3.66
C GLU A 194 15.41 5.43 2.85
N ARG A 195 15.92 4.98 1.71
CA ARG A 195 16.76 5.80 0.84
C ARG A 195 16.00 6.59 -0.23
N VAL A 196 14.68 6.39 -0.37
CA VAL A 196 13.86 7.10 -1.36
C VAL A 196 13.82 8.58 -1.08
N LYS A 197 14.18 9.37 -2.11
CA LYS A 197 14.26 10.85 -2.07
C LYS A 197 13.15 11.52 -2.86
N ASP A 198 12.70 10.88 -3.95
CA ASP A 198 11.71 11.43 -4.87
C ASP A 198 10.48 10.52 -4.96
N MET A 199 9.35 11.06 -4.55
CA MET A 199 8.01 10.47 -4.61
C MET A 199 7.01 11.39 -5.33
N GLY A 200 7.49 12.28 -6.20
CA GLY A 200 6.61 13.12 -7.00
C GLY A 200 5.57 12.29 -7.75
N SER A 201 4.29 12.62 -7.63
CA SER A 201 3.15 11.89 -8.26
C SER A 201 3.11 10.38 -7.98
N CYS A 202 3.86 9.87 -6.99
CA CYS A 202 4.03 8.42 -6.77
C CYS A 202 2.70 7.67 -6.65
N PHE A 203 1.76 8.18 -5.87
CA PHE A 203 0.43 7.59 -5.67
C PHE A 203 -0.70 8.44 -6.24
N ARG A 204 -0.39 9.36 -7.16
CA ARG A 204 -1.41 10.22 -7.79
C ARG A 204 -2.52 9.38 -8.42
N ASN A 205 -3.79 9.70 -8.15
CA ASN A 205 -4.98 8.98 -8.61
C ASN A 205 -5.07 7.51 -8.13
N CYS A 206 -4.42 7.12 -7.03
CA CYS A 206 -4.66 5.82 -6.38
C CYS A 206 -5.95 5.89 -5.54
N THR A 207 -7.09 5.90 -6.20
CA THR A 207 -8.40 6.22 -5.59
C THR A 207 -8.87 5.22 -4.54
N LYS A 208 -8.37 3.97 -4.56
CA LYS A 208 -8.70 2.93 -3.57
C LYS A 208 -7.67 2.77 -2.45
N LEU A 209 -6.57 3.53 -2.49
CA LEU A 209 -5.56 3.48 -1.43
C LEU A 209 -6.13 4.11 -0.16
N THR A 210 -6.30 3.30 0.90
CA THR A 210 -6.88 3.75 2.18
C THR A 210 -5.84 4.23 3.18
N GLN A 211 -4.64 3.64 3.14
CA GLN A 211 -3.52 3.98 4.01
C GLN A 211 -2.24 4.06 3.19
N ALA A 212 -1.51 5.16 3.34
CA ALA A 212 -0.18 5.26 2.76
C ALA A 212 0.85 4.55 3.66
N PRO A 213 1.89 3.93 3.08
CA PRO A 213 3.04 3.49 3.86
C PRO A 213 3.74 4.70 4.48
N PRO A 214 4.46 4.54 5.61
CA PRO A 214 5.26 5.62 6.17
C PRO A 214 6.24 6.18 5.14
N ILE A 215 6.23 7.49 4.95
CA ILE A 215 7.11 8.18 4.00
C ILE A 215 8.48 8.39 4.66
N PRO A 216 9.58 7.94 4.03
CA PRO A 216 10.91 7.93 4.63
C PRO A 216 11.45 9.33 4.96
N LYS A 217 12.32 9.40 5.98
CA LYS A 217 13.00 10.63 6.42
C LYS A 217 13.78 11.33 5.29
N LYS A 218 14.37 10.58 4.36
CA LYS A 218 15.18 11.13 3.26
C LYS A 218 14.35 11.69 2.10
N THR A 219 13.03 11.52 2.11
CA THR A 219 12.15 12.02 1.04
C THR A 219 12.13 13.54 1.02
N LYS A 220 12.41 14.12 -0.15
CA LYS A 220 12.47 15.57 -0.38
C LYS A 220 11.41 16.07 -1.36
N TYR A 221 11.00 15.22 -2.32
CA TYR A 221 10.11 15.59 -3.42
C TYR A 221 8.80 14.81 -3.29
N MET A 222 7.70 15.52 -3.06
CA MET A 222 6.34 14.98 -2.90
C MET A 222 5.30 15.76 -3.73
N LEU A 223 5.76 16.44 -4.80
CA LEU A 223 4.86 17.15 -5.72
C LEU A 223 3.72 16.22 -6.17
N ARG A 224 2.47 16.55 -5.84
CA ARG A 224 1.27 15.77 -6.19
C ARG A 224 1.31 14.30 -5.76
N CYS A 225 2.06 13.95 -4.71
CA CYS A 225 2.32 12.54 -4.33
C CYS A 225 1.04 11.74 -4.12
N PHE A 226 0.06 12.31 -3.42
CA PHE A 226 -1.23 11.70 -3.12
C PHE A 226 -2.41 12.43 -3.79
N GLU A 227 -2.16 13.25 -4.81
CA GLU A 227 -3.24 13.98 -5.51
C GLU A 227 -4.33 13.00 -5.96
N ASN A 228 -5.59 13.29 -5.59
CA ASN A 228 -6.78 12.47 -5.85
C ASN A 228 -6.76 11.06 -5.24
N CYS A 229 -6.05 10.84 -4.14
CA CYS A 229 -6.22 9.63 -3.33
C CYS A 229 -7.49 9.78 -2.47
N THR A 230 -8.66 9.67 -3.09
CA THR A 230 -9.95 10.01 -2.49
C THR A 230 -10.36 9.14 -1.31
N SER A 231 -9.82 7.91 -1.20
CA SER A 231 -10.05 6.99 -0.08
C SER A 231 -8.99 7.05 1.01
N LEU A 232 -7.96 7.91 0.88
CA LEU A 232 -6.84 7.97 1.81
C LEU A 232 -7.29 8.54 3.17
N THR A 233 -7.21 7.71 4.21
CA THR A 233 -7.62 8.05 5.57
C THR A 233 -6.45 8.33 6.51
N SER A 234 -5.23 7.90 6.15
CA SER A 234 -4.06 8.05 7.02
C SER A 234 -2.77 8.09 6.21
N VAL A 235 -1.85 8.97 6.63
CA VAL A 235 -0.47 9.02 6.13
C VAL A 235 0.50 9.40 7.25
N THR A 236 1.68 8.79 7.28
CA THR A 236 2.76 9.13 8.20
C THR A 236 3.94 9.66 7.40
N LEU A 237 4.35 10.90 7.66
CA LEU A 237 5.51 11.53 7.03
C LEU A 237 6.65 11.57 8.05
N LYS A 238 7.75 10.86 7.80
CA LYS A 238 8.95 10.93 8.65
C LYS A 238 9.92 12.03 8.19
N CYS A 239 9.72 12.59 7.00
CA CYS A 239 10.54 13.66 6.43
C CYS A 239 10.16 15.04 6.99
N ASP A 240 11.00 16.05 6.74
CA ASP A 240 10.67 17.45 7.00
C ASP A 240 9.92 18.09 5.83
N TYR A 241 9.09 19.08 6.12
CA TYR A 241 8.47 19.93 5.10
C TYR A 241 9.53 20.80 4.43
N ASN A 242 9.63 20.70 3.10
CA ASN A 242 10.55 21.49 2.32
C ASN A 242 9.81 22.66 1.66
N THR A 243 10.19 23.90 2.00
CA THR A 243 9.57 25.13 1.48
C THR A 243 9.82 25.40 0.00
N SER A 244 10.72 24.64 -0.65
CA SER A 244 11.13 24.85 -2.05
C SER A 244 10.11 24.40 -3.11
N GLY A 245 8.82 24.26 -2.75
CA GLY A 245 7.76 23.90 -3.70
C GLY A 245 7.62 22.41 -3.99
N PHE A 246 8.41 21.58 -3.36
CA PHE A 246 8.44 20.13 -3.62
C PHE A 246 7.26 19.35 -3.02
N PHE A 247 6.40 20.01 -2.25
CA PHE A 247 5.17 19.44 -1.66
C PHE A 247 3.89 20.00 -2.27
N ILE A 248 3.98 20.77 -3.37
CA ILE A 248 2.81 21.39 -4.01
C ILE A 248 1.79 20.32 -4.38
N ASN A 249 0.52 20.55 -3.99
CA ASN A 249 -0.62 19.69 -4.25
C ASN A 249 -0.46 18.24 -3.73
N ALA A 250 0.41 18.02 -2.73
CA ALA A 250 0.68 16.67 -2.22
C ALA A 250 -0.60 15.94 -1.75
N PHE A 251 -1.59 16.67 -1.22
CA PHE A 251 -2.87 16.12 -0.71
C PHE A 251 -4.10 16.66 -1.43
N ASN A 252 -3.94 17.29 -2.61
CA ASN A 252 -5.07 17.79 -3.37
C ASN A 252 -6.07 16.65 -3.68
N GLY A 253 -7.35 16.84 -3.37
CA GLY A 253 -8.39 15.84 -3.60
C GLY A 253 -8.40 14.63 -2.64
N CYS A 254 -7.59 14.64 -1.57
CA CYS A 254 -7.62 13.59 -0.53
C CYS A 254 -8.80 13.80 0.44
N THR A 255 -10.02 13.63 -0.05
CA THR A 255 -11.25 14.02 0.66
C THR A 255 -11.57 13.17 1.90
N ALA A 256 -11.01 11.96 2.01
CA ALA A 256 -11.22 11.09 3.16
C ALA A 256 -10.28 11.38 4.36
N LEU A 257 -9.30 12.30 4.23
CA LEU A 257 -8.44 12.67 5.35
C LEU A 257 -9.24 13.36 6.45
N GLY A 258 -9.32 12.73 7.62
CA GLY A 258 -9.98 13.21 8.81
C GLY A 258 -9.06 14.01 9.75
N GLU A 259 -9.51 14.29 10.97
CA GLU A 259 -8.66 14.86 12.02
C GLU A 259 -7.53 13.90 12.36
N LYS A 260 -6.32 14.44 12.62
CA LYS A 260 -5.11 13.69 13.00
C LYS A 260 -4.73 12.56 12.04
N SER A 261 -5.13 12.68 10.78
CA SER A 261 -4.86 11.69 9.74
C SER A 261 -3.46 11.81 9.12
N ILE A 262 -2.82 12.99 9.22
CA ILE A 262 -1.47 13.24 8.73
C ILE A 262 -0.53 13.33 9.93
N LYS A 263 0.26 12.28 10.14
CA LYS A 263 1.19 12.16 11.25
C LYS A 263 2.57 12.62 10.82
N VAL A 264 3.18 13.51 11.61
CA VAL A 264 4.48 14.11 11.32
C VAL A 264 5.36 14.09 12.59
N PRO A 265 6.70 14.14 12.46
CA PRO A 265 7.55 14.33 13.64
C PRO A 265 7.16 15.62 14.40
N GLN A 266 7.07 15.55 15.73
CA GLN A 266 6.73 16.71 16.56
C GLN A 266 7.70 17.86 16.32
N ALA A 267 8.98 17.58 16.09
CA ALA A 267 10.00 18.57 15.78
C ALA A 267 9.71 19.38 14.50
N TYR A 268 8.98 18.79 13.54
CA TYR A 268 8.65 19.42 12.25
C TYR A 268 7.19 19.87 12.16
N TYR A 269 6.37 19.64 13.18
CA TYR A 269 4.94 19.96 13.17
C TYR A 269 4.67 21.42 12.74
N GLY A 270 5.44 22.37 13.30
CA GLY A 270 5.34 23.78 12.96
C GLY A 270 5.58 24.06 11.48
N ASN A 271 6.52 23.36 10.85
CA ASN A 271 6.86 23.55 9.43
C ASN A 271 5.70 23.14 8.52
N TYR A 272 5.01 22.05 8.86
CA TYR A 272 3.85 21.53 8.12
C TYR A 272 2.58 22.33 8.29
N THR A 273 2.42 23.06 9.41
CA THR A 273 1.15 23.69 9.79
C THR A 273 1.14 25.20 9.63
N THR A 274 2.12 25.78 8.94
CA THR A 274 2.05 27.18 8.49
C THR A 274 0.95 27.35 7.43
N ALA A 275 0.34 28.53 7.32
CA ALA A 275 -0.65 28.84 6.30
C ALA A 275 -0.14 28.53 4.88
N ASP A 276 1.10 28.93 4.59
CA ASP A 276 1.76 28.69 3.30
C ASP A 276 1.90 27.19 3.00
N ALA A 277 2.37 26.39 3.97
CA ALA A 277 2.52 24.94 3.81
C ALA A 277 1.17 24.26 3.57
N LEU A 278 0.15 24.57 4.38
CA LEU A 278 -1.19 23.99 4.26
C LEU A 278 -1.82 24.25 2.88
N ASN A 279 -1.64 25.49 2.36
CA ASN A 279 -2.16 25.88 1.06
C ASN A 279 -1.36 25.28 -0.09
N LYS A 280 -0.04 25.29 -0.03
CA LYS A 280 0.82 24.66 -1.07
C LYS A 280 0.59 23.17 -1.18
N MET A 281 0.47 22.46 -0.06
CA MET A 281 0.15 21.02 -0.06
C MET A 281 -1.28 20.72 -0.50
N ALA A 282 -2.15 21.73 -0.62
CA ALA A 282 -3.58 21.61 -0.89
C ALA A 282 -4.27 20.63 0.09
N VAL A 283 -3.97 20.78 1.38
CA VAL A 283 -4.60 20.00 2.46
C VAL A 283 -6.10 20.27 2.47
N PRO A 284 -6.97 19.24 2.49
CA PRO A 284 -8.43 19.41 2.52
C PRO A 284 -8.91 20.15 3.77
N GLY A 285 -9.84 21.08 3.62
CA GLY A 285 -10.45 21.86 4.71
C GLY A 285 -10.93 23.21 4.20
N ALA A 286 -12.03 23.73 4.79
CA ALA A 286 -12.64 25.00 4.41
C ALA A 286 -11.74 26.20 4.72
N ASP A 287 -11.00 26.13 5.82
CA ASP A 287 -10.10 27.17 6.29
C ASP A 287 -8.80 26.58 6.87
N GLU A 288 -7.90 27.43 7.32
CA GLU A 288 -6.61 27.01 7.89
C GLU A 288 -6.77 26.20 9.20
N ALA A 289 -7.76 26.52 10.01
CA ALA A 289 -8.00 25.80 11.27
C ALA A 289 -8.43 24.36 10.98
N GLU A 290 -9.33 24.16 10.04
CA GLU A 290 -9.77 22.83 9.58
C GLU A 290 -8.61 22.04 8.95
N LYS A 291 -7.79 22.68 8.11
CA LYS A 291 -6.59 22.06 7.52
C LYS A 291 -5.59 21.63 8.59
N ARG A 292 -5.35 22.49 9.60
CA ARG A 292 -4.41 22.21 10.71
C ARG A 292 -4.85 21.02 11.56
N LYS A 293 -6.14 20.84 11.81
CA LYS A 293 -6.69 19.69 12.54
C LYS A 293 -6.36 18.34 11.90
N LYS A 294 -6.02 18.30 10.61
CA LYS A 294 -5.61 17.06 9.92
C LYS A 294 -4.26 16.53 10.42
N PHE A 295 -3.42 17.38 11.03
CA PHE A 295 -2.07 17.03 11.46
C PHE A 295 -2.00 16.59 12.92
N GLU A 296 -1.12 15.65 13.20
CA GLU A 296 -0.71 15.19 14.53
C GLU A 296 0.81 15.13 14.61
N GLY A 297 1.39 15.81 15.59
CA GLY A 297 2.82 15.71 15.90
C GLY A 297 3.07 14.51 16.81
N LEU A 298 3.99 13.61 16.43
CA LEU A 298 4.34 12.42 17.20
C LEU A 298 5.83 12.46 17.59
N THR A 299 6.09 12.34 18.90
CA THR A 299 7.46 12.37 19.44
C THR A 299 8.26 11.14 19.05
N GLU A 300 7.63 9.99 18.90
CA GLU A 300 8.27 8.76 18.42
C GLU A 300 8.74 8.81 16.96
N LEU A 301 8.29 9.79 16.19
CA LEU A 301 8.74 10.01 14.81
C LEU A 301 9.89 11.02 14.71
N ASN A 302 10.35 11.60 15.83
CA ASN A 302 11.42 12.60 15.82
C ASN A 302 12.70 12.02 15.18
N PRO A 303 13.46 12.87 14.47
CA PRO A 303 14.64 12.46 13.71
C PRO A 303 15.80 11.98 14.57
#